data_4e660394886120dd672bacb95a416016
#
_entry.id   4e660394886120dd672bacb95a416016
#
_cell.length_a   1.000
_cell.length_b   1.000
_cell.length_c   1.000
_cell.angle_alpha   90.00
_cell.angle_beta   90.00
_cell.angle_gamma   90.00
#
_symmetry.space_group_name_H-M   'P 1'
#
loop_
_entity.id
_entity.type
_entity.pdbx_description
1 polymer ?
#
loop_
_entity_poly.entity_id
_entity_poly.type
_entity_poly.pdbx_seq_one_letter_code
_entity_poly.pdbx_strand_id
1 'polypeptide(L)'
;EPDVALAMRSLHDAGVRVAVPRSLPGSRMSWVRWHPDLDIAIGTVAPVPEPVGGEDLELPTHPMVLVLPALAVDAVGVRLGQGGGFYDRFVETLPAGSVLVAAVFEDEVYPTGEVPAEPWDAVADYAWTPQGLRALDS
;
A
#
# COMPACT_ATOMS: atom_id res chain seq x y z
N GLU A 1 -10.04 -2.74 6.30
CA GLU A 1 -8.70 -2.16 6.17
C GLU A 1 -8.38 -1.27 7.37
N PRO A 2 -7.25 -1.48 8.05
CA PRO A 2 -6.89 -0.65 9.20
C PRO A 2 -6.69 0.82 8.83
N ASP A 3 -6.99 1.72 9.76
CA ASP A 3 -6.73 3.14 9.60
C ASP A 3 -5.25 3.44 9.86
N VAL A 4 -4.58 3.99 8.87
CA VAL A 4 -3.15 4.33 8.93
C VAL A 4 -2.89 5.83 9.12
N ALA A 5 -3.93 6.63 9.35
CA ALA A 5 -3.81 8.08 9.40
C ALA A 5 -2.84 8.57 10.49
N LEU A 6 -2.86 7.94 11.68
CA LEU A 6 -1.95 8.29 12.77
C LEU A 6 -0.48 8.03 12.41
N ALA A 7 -0.20 6.92 11.76
CA ALA A 7 1.15 6.60 11.31
C ALA A 7 1.64 7.56 10.23
N MET A 8 0.77 7.93 9.29
CA MET A 8 1.10 8.90 8.26
C MET A 8 1.46 10.26 8.89
N ARG A 9 0.69 10.71 9.88
CA ARG A 9 0.97 11.94 10.60
C ARG A 9 2.30 11.87 11.35
N SER A 10 2.57 10.77 12.04
CA SER A 10 3.83 10.57 12.78
C SER A 10 5.04 10.59 11.85
N LEU A 11 4.94 9.95 10.70
CA LEU A 11 6.00 9.95 9.69
C LEU A 11 6.22 11.35 9.12
N HIS A 12 5.14 12.06 8.80
CA HIS A 12 5.21 13.43 8.29
C HIS A 12 5.89 14.34 9.32
N ASP A 13 5.49 14.27 10.59
CA ASP A 13 6.05 15.11 11.66
C ASP A 13 7.53 14.79 11.92
N ALA A 14 7.96 13.56 11.63
CA ALA A 14 9.37 13.14 11.72
C ALA A 14 10.19 13.54 10.48
N GLY A 15 9.61 14.24 9.51
CA GLY A 15 10.28 14.68 8.30
C GLY A 15 10.36 13.64 7.19
N VAL A 16 9.65 12.52 7.31
CA VAL A 16 9.57 11.51 6.27
C VAL A 16 8.58 11.95 5.21
N ARG A 17 8.98 11.84 3.94
CA ARG A 17 8.09 12.12 2.83
C ARG A 17 7.06 11.01 2.69
N VAL A 18 5.78 11.37 2.76
CA VAL A 18 4.66 10.46 2.62
C VAL A 18 3.90 10.79 1.34
N ALA A 19 3.58 9.77 0.57
CA ALA A 19 2.79 9.90 -0.65
C ALA A 19 1.56 9.00 -0.58
N VAL A 20 0.48 9.45 -1.20
CA VAL A 20 -0.78 8.69 -1.31
C VAL A 20 -1.17 8.55 -2.78
N PRO A 21 -1.78 7.43 -3.16
CA PRO A 21 -2.09 7.18 -4.56
C PRO A 21 -3.38 7.86 -5.01
N ARG A 22 -3.41 8.19 -6.30
CA ARG A 22 -4.60 8.54 -7.05
C ARG A 22 -4.76 7.55 -8.18
N SER A 23 -5.93 6.90 -8.26
CA SER A 23 -6.23 5.94 -9.32
C SER A 23 -6.47 6.63 -10.65
N LEU A 24 -5.86 6.10 -11.70
CA LEU A 24 -6.00 6.57 -13.07
C LEU A 24 -6.57 5.46 -13.96
N PRO A 25 -7.18 5.80 -15.12
CA PRO A 25 -7.65 4.80 -16.07
C PRO A 25 -6.55 3.82 -16.49
N GLY A 26 -6.91 2.55 -16.75
CA GLY A 26 -5.96 1.51 -17.15
C GLY A 26 -5.18 0.90 -15.99
N SER A 27 -5.74 0.91 -14.79
CA SER A 27 -5.10 0.39 -13.56
C SER A 27 -3.75 1.03 -13.26
N ARG A 28 -3.60 2.30 -13.64
CA ARG A 28 -2.41 3.11 -13.32
C ARG A 28 -2.66 3.93 -12.07
N MET A 29 -1.57 4.38 -11.44
CA MET A 29 -1.63 5.27 -10.29
C MET A 29 -0.67 6.44 -10.48
N SER A 30 -1.09 7.63 -10.03
CA SER A 30 -0.19 8.73 -9.73
C SER A 30 -0.04 8.86 -8.22
N TRP A 31 1.01 9.54 -7.78
CA TRP A 31 1.29 9.70 -6.35
C TRP A 31 1.29 11.17 -6.00
N VAL A 32 0.62 11.49 -4.89
CA VAL A 32 0.45 12.85 -4.42
C VAL A 32 1.11 13.00 -3.06
N ARG A 33 1.83 14.11 -2.86
CA ARG A 33 2.45 14.41 -1.57
C ARG A 33 1.37 14.55 -0.50
N TRP A 34 1.50 13.75 0.54
CA TRP A 34 0.56 13.81 1.66
C TRP A 34 1.01 14.83 2.70
N HIS A 35 0.06 15.58 3.23
CA HIS A 35 0.21 16.43 4.40
C HIS A 35 -1.13 16.47 5.16
N PRO A 36 -1.14 16.89 6.44
CA PRO A 36 -2.37 16.82 7.26
C PRO A 36 -3.57 17.61 6.72
N ASP A 37 -3.33 18.63 5.91
CA ASP A 37 -4.38 19.51 5.36
C ASP A 37 -4.81 19.10 3.93
N LEU A 38 -4.31 17.99 3.40
CA LEU A 38 -4.69 17.51 2.08
C LEU A 38 -6.13 17.04 2.07
N ASP A 39 -6.93 17.57 1.13
CA ASP A 39 -8.33 17.16 0.96
C ASP A 39 -8.41 15.76 0.38
N ILE A 40 -9.30 14.95 0.94
CA ILE A 40 -9.55 13.56 0.53
C ILE A 40 -11.03 13.41 0.21
N ALA A 41 -11.35 12.76 -0.89
CA ALA A 41 -12.72 12.42 -1.27
C ALA A 41 -12.75 11.09 -2.02
N ILE A 42 -13.93 10.52 -2.20
CA ILE A 42 -14.09 9.28 -2.97
C ILE A 42 -13.75 9.54 -4.44
N GLY A 43 -12.85 8.74 -4.99
CA GLY A 43 -12.42 8.85 -6.38
C GLY A 43 -13.48 8.41 -7.38
N THR A 44 -13.27 8.77 -8.65
CA THR A 44 -14.18 8.45 -9.75
C THR A 44 -13.74 7.24 -10.58
N VAL A 45 -12.45 6.96 -10.63
CA VAL A 45 -11.89 5.78 -11.32
C VAL A 45 -12.02 4.53 -10.44
N ALA A 46 -11.70 4.67 -9.15
CA ALA A 46 -11.93 3.64 -8.15
C ALA A 46 -12.69 4.26 -6.97
N PRO A 47 -13.69 3.59 -6.38
CA PRO A 47 -14.50 4.15 -5.30
C PRO A 47 -13.79 4.04 -3.94
N VAL A 48 -12.63 4.64 -3.84
CA VAL A 48 -11.79 4.64 -2.63
C VAL A 48 -11.42 6.08 -2.27
N PRO A 49 -11.11 6.38 -0.99
CA PRO A 49 -10.63 7.71 -0.60
C PRO A 49 -9.33 8.06 -1.34
N GLU A 50 -9.30 9.23 -1.96
CA GLU A 50 -8.17 9.70 -2.76
C GLU A 50 -7.93 11.20 -2.56
N PRO A 51 -6.71 11.70 -2.79
CA PRO A 51 -6.45 13.13 -2.71
C PRO A 51 -7.21 13.92 -3.78
N VAL A 52 -7.75 15.07 -3.37
CA VAL A 52 -8.36 16.06 -4.27
C VAL A 52 -7.33 17.15 -4.51
N GLY A 53 -6.82 17.23 -5.75
CA GLY A 53 -5.72 18.14 -6.03
C GLY A 53 -4.42 17.70 -5.38
N GLY A 54 -3.63 18.66 -4.92
CA GLY A 54 -2.34 18.39 -4.28
C GLY A 54 -1.19 18.36 -5.27
N GLU A 55 0.02 18.14 -4.76
CA GLU A 55 1.25 18.11 -5.55
C GLU A 55 1.56 16.70 -6.03
N ASP A 56 1.55 16.51 -7.35
CA ASP A 56 2.00 15.25 -7.94
C ASP A 56 3.50 15.07 -7.73
N LEU A 57 3.89 13.86 -7.31
CA LEU A 57 5.29 13.53 -7.05
C LEU A 57 5.84 12.63 -8.15
N GLU A 58 7.04 12.95 -8.60
CA GLU A 58 7.91 12.01 -9.26
C GLU A 58 8.53 11.11 -8.20
N LEU A 59 8.31 9.79 -8.31
CA LEU A 59 8.85 8.87 -7.31
C LEU A 59 10.37 8.75 -7.44
N PRO A 60 11.08 8.63 -6.31
CA PRO A 60 12.53 8.51 -6.33
C PRO A 60 12.98 7.20 -6.98
N THR A 61 14.24 7.18 -7.45
CA THR A 61 14.86 5.99 -8.02
C THR A 61 15.56 5.11 -6.98
N HIS A 62 15.60 5.53 -5.72
CA HIS A 62 16.12 4.72 -4.61
C HIS A 62 15.01 3.86 -3.98
N PRO A 63 15.38 2.80 -3.24
CA PRO A 63 14.41 1.94 -2.56
C PRO A 63 13.47 2.72 -1.63
N MET A 64 12.22 2.27 -1.56
CA MET A 64 11.18 2.89 -0.73
C MET A 64 10.36 1.81 -0.02
N VAL A 65 9.56 2.25 0.95
CA VAL A 65 8.58 1.39 1.62
C VAL A 65 7.21 1.67 0.99
N LEU A 66 6.57 0.63 0.49
CA LEU A 66 5.21 0.69 -0.02
C LEU A 66 4.28 -0.04 0.94
N VAL A 67 3.30 0.69 1.48
CA VAL A 67 2.24 0.09 2.29
C VAL A 67 1.08 -0.24 1.37
N LEU A 68 0.74 -1.52 1.30
CA LEU A 68 -0.29 -2.06 0.42
C LEU A 68 -1.59 -2.29 1.20
N PRO A 69 -2.74 -1.85 0.67
CA PRO A 69 -4.01 -2.32 1.21
C PRO A 69 -4.18 -3.80 0.89
N ALA A 70 -4.76 -4.55 1.81
CA ALA A 70 -5.04 -5.96 1.59
C ALA A 70 -6.28 -6.40 2.36
N LEU A 71 -7.00 -7.37 1.82
CA LEU A 71 -8.11 -8.03 2.51
C LEU A 71 -7.60 -9.18 3.38
N ALA A 72 -6.48 -9.76 3.00
CA ALA A 72 -5.83 -10.85 3.73
C ALA A 72 -4.38 -11.00 3.26
N VAL A 73 -3.55 -11.58 4.09
CA VAL A 73 -2.18 -11.96 3.75
C VAL A 73 -1.87 -13.30 4.45
N ASP A 74 -1.04 -14.12 3.83
CA ASP A 74 -0.58 -15.35 4.48
C ASP A 74 0.84 -15.22 5.05
N ALA A 75 1.31 -16.25 5.70
CA ALA A 75 2.59 -16.25 6.42
C ALA A 75 3.82 -16.09 5.51
N VAL A 76 3.69 -16.28 4.21
CA VAL A 76 4.76 -16.10 3.23
C VAL A 76 4.57 -14.85 2.36
N GLY A 77 3.59 -14.01 2.69
CA GLY A 77 3.40 -12.72 2.03
C GLY A 77 2.44 -12.70 0.86
N VAL A 78 1.77 -13.82 0.54
CA VAL A 78 0.72 -13.85 -0.49
C VAL A 78 -0.44 -12.98 -0.04
N ARG A 79 -0.84 -12.03 -0.88
CA ARG A 79 -1.80 -10.99 -0.54
C ARG A 79 -3.06 -11.11 -1.39
N LEU A 80 -4.21 -10.99 -0.74
CA LEU A 80 -5.50 -10.84 -1.41
C LEU A 80 -5.84 -9.35 -1.51
N GLY A 81 -5.86 -8.82 -2.74
CA GLY A 81 -6.27 -7.46 -3.03
C GLY A 81 -7.74 -7.37 -3.42
N GLN A 82 -8.18 -6.16 -3.76
CA GLN A 82 -9.58 -5.88 -4.15
C GLN A 82 -9.85 -6.06 -5.65
N GLY A 83 -8.90 -6.60 -6.42
CA GLY A 83 -9.10 -7.02 -7.81
C GLY A 83 -8.79 -5.99 -8.88
N GLY A 84 -8.42 -4.76 -8.54
CA GLY A 84 -8.14 -3.70 -9.51
C GLY A 84 -6.80 -3.81 -10.24
N GLY A 85 -5.86 -4.58 -9.70
CA GLY A 85 -4.52 -4.76 -10.27
C GLY A 85 -3.60 -3.54 -10.17
N PHE A 86 -4.02 -2.47 -9.50
CA PHE A 86 -3.26 -1.22 -9.40
C PHE A 86 -1.90 -1.41 -8.75
N TYR A 87 -1.87 -2.08 -7.59
CA TYR A 87 -0.65 -2.26 -6.82
C TYR A 87 0.27 -3.31 -7.43
N ASP A 88 -0.26 -4.40 -7.97
CA ASP A 88 0.56 -5.44 -8.61
C ASP A 88 1.32 -4.88 -9.82
N ARG A 89 0.66 -4.02 -10.61
CA ARG A 89 1.32 -3.30 -11.71
C ARG A 89 2.35 -2.31 -11.22
N PHE A 90 2.03 -1.55 -10.19
CA PHE A 90 2.92 -0.54 -9.65
C PHE A 90 4.20 -1.15 -9.06
N VAL A 91 4.05 -2.27 -8.33
CA VAL A 91 5.19 -2.96 -7.70
C VAL A 91 6.25 -3.36 -8.71
N GLU A 92 5.88 -3.71 -9.94
CA GLU A 92 6.82 -4.02 -11.00
C GLU A 92 7.77 -2.86 -11.34
N THR A 93 7.36 -1.63 -11.05
CA THR A 93 8.14 -0.43 -11.33
C THR A 93 9.05 0.00 -10.18
N LEU A 94 8.93 -0.64 -9.01
CA LEU A 94 9.69 -0.23 -7.82
C LEU A 94 11.18 -0.55 -7.95
N PRO A 95 12.07 0.34 -7.43
CA PRO A 95 13.49 0.06 -7.36
C PRO A 95 13.78 -1.19 -6.53
N ALA A 96 14.81 -1.94 -6.93
CA ALA A 96 15.28 -3.10 -6.17
C ALA A 96 15.61 -2.71 -4.73
N GLY A 97 15.26 -3.56 -3.76
CA GLY A 97 15.45 -3.29 -2.35
C GLY A 97 14.29 -2.56 -1.69
N SER A 98 13.26 -2.19 -2.45
CA SER A 98 12.03 -1.64 -1.87
C SER A 98 11.32 -2.69 -1.01
N VAL A 99 10.64 -2.23 0.05
CA VAL A 99 9.98 -3.10 1.03
C VAL A 99 8.47 -2.97 0.87
N LEU A 100 7.78 -4.11 0.82
CA LEU A 100 6.33 -4.17 0.70
C LEU A 100 5.71 -4.56 2.04
N VAL A 101 4.79 -3.75 2.53
CA VAL A 101 4.11 -3.94 3.81
C VAL A 101 2.61 -4.02 3.57
N ALA A 102 1.99 -5.15 3.94
CA ALA A 102 0.53 -5.29 3.86
C ALA A 102 -0.12 -4.78 5.15
N ALA A 103 -1.00 -3.80 5.02
CA ALA A 103 -1.78 -3.28 6.15
C ALA A 103 -3.06 -4.10 6.31
N VAL A 104 -3.16 -4.86 7.38
CA VAL A 104 -4.26 -5.79 7.66
C VAL A 104 -4.59 -5.80 9.16
N PHE A 105 -5.75 -6.36 9.51
CA PHE A 105 -6.06 -6.70 10.90
C PHE A 105 -5.42 -8.05 11.26
N GLU A 106 -5.26 -8.31 12.56
CA GLU A 106 -4.56 -9.52 13.04
C GLU A 106 -5.25 -10.81 12.58
N ASP A 107 -6.58 -10.84 12.53
CA ASP A 107 -7.36 -11.98 12.06
C ASP A 107 -7.40 -12.13 10.53
N GLU A 108 -6.79 -11.22 9.81
CA GLU A 108 -6.61 -11.28 8.34
C GLU A 108 -5.24 -11.83 7.93
N VAL A 109 -4.42 -12.25 8.90
CA VAL A 109 -3.17 -12.96 8.65
C VAL A 109 -3.41 -14.47 8.77
N TYR A 110 -3.24 -15.18 7.66
CA TYR A 110 -3.58 -16.61 7.53
C TYR A 110 -2.33 -17.49 7.46
N PRO A 111 -2.47 -18.80 7.73
CA PRO A 111 -1.40 -19.76 7.45
C PRO A 111 -1.04 -19.80 5.97
N THR A 112 0.17 -20.26 5.68
CA THR A 112 0.67 -20.43 4.31
C THR A 112 -0.30 -21.24 3.45
N GLY A 113 -0.58 -20.74 2.24
CA GLY A 113 -1.37 -21.43 1.24
C GLY A 113 -2.88 -21.24 1.34
N GLU A 114 -3.37 -20.50 2.35
CA GLU A 114 -4.81 -20.24 2.50
C GLU A 114 -5.30 -19.00 1.74
N VAL A 115 -4.39 -18.16 1.26
CA VAL A 115 -4.72 -17.01 0.43
C VAL A 115 -4.45 -17.34 -1.03
N PRO A 116 -5.46 -17.24 -1.92
CA PRO A 116 -5.25 -17.55 -3.33
C PRO A 116 -4.30 -16.53 -3.98
N ALA A 117 -3.42 -17.01 -4.84
CA ALA A 117 -2.41 -16.20 -5.52
C ALA A 117 -2.31 -16.56 -6.99
N GLU A 118 -1.98 -15.54 -7.79
CA GLU A 118 -1.54 -15.69 -9.16
C GLU A 118 -0.02 -15.43 -9.22
N PRO A 119 0.70 -15.99 -10.23
CA PRO A 119 2.16 -15.84 -10.28
C PRO A 119 2.67 -14.39 -10.37
N TRP A 120 1.81 -13.47 -10.86
CA TRP A 120 2.15 -12.04 -10.99
C TRP A 120 1.75 -11.20 -9.79
N ASP A 121 1.14 -11.77 -8.77
CA ASP A 121 0.72 -11.02 -7.59
C ASP A 121 1.93 -10.55 -6.78
N ALA A 122 1.86 -9.33 -6.27
CA ALA A 122 2.88 -8.80 -5.38
C ALA A 122 2.91 -9.57 -4.06
N VAL A 123 4.11 -9.87 -3.59
CA VAL A 123 4.33 -10.60 -2.33
C VAL A 123 4.83 -9.62 -1.28
N ALA A 124 4.12 -9.55 -0.13
CA ALA A 124 4.49 -8.66 0.96
C ALA A 124 5.66 -9.22 1.78
N ASP A 125 6.53 -8.33 2.26
CA ASP A 125 7.64 -8.66 3.15
C ASP A 125 7.22 -8.62 4.62
N TYR A 126 6.24 -7.80 4.95
CA TYR A 126 5.73 -7.60 6.31
C TYR A 126 4.21 -7.48 6.31
N ALA A 127 3.59 -7.93 7.40
CA ALA A 127 2.23 -7.56 7.76
C ALA A 127 2.28 -6.49 8.85
N TRP A 128 1.51 -5.44 8.69
CA TRP A 128 1.36 -4.39 9.68
C TRP A 128 -0.08 -4.40 10.18
N THR A 129 -0.22 -4.70 11.47
CA THR A 129 -1.51 -4.81 12.14
C THR A 129 -1.59 -3.79 13.27
N PRO A 130 -2.77 -3.57 13.89
CA PRO A 130 -2.85 -2.74 15.09
C PRO A 130 -1.95 -3.18 16.24
N GLN A 131 -1.50 -4.44 16.25
CA GLN A 131 -0.57 -4.97 17.26
C GLN A 131 0.89 -4.77 16.91
N GLY A 132 1.21 -4.33 15.70
CA GLY A 132 2.57 -4.02 15.29
C GLY A 132 2.98 -4.62 13.95
N LEU A 133 4.27 -4.54 13.66
CA LEU A 133 4.87 -5.00 12.41
C LEU A 133 5.39 -6.43 12.59
N ARG A 134 5.06 -7.30 11.63
CA ARG A 134 5.41 -8.72 11.65
C ARG A 134 6.08 -9.10 10.33
N ALA A 135 7.30 -9.64 10.41
CA ALA A 135 8.00 -10.14 9.23
C ALA A 135 7.32 -11.40 8.68
N LEU A 136 7.25 -11.51 7.35
CA LEU A 136 6.69 -12.66 6.65
C LEU A 136 7.81 -13.41 5.94
N ASP A 137 7.70 -14.73 5.90
CA ASP A 137 8.66 -15.60 5.22
C ASP A 137 8.27 -15.68 3.73
N SER A 138 8.94 -14.93 2.92
CA SER A 138 8.69 -14.95 1.47
C SER A 138 9.65 -15.90 0.74
#